data_95b4afd30c969389152275dc62e7dd82
#
_entry.id   95b4afd30c969389152275dc62e7dd82
#
_cell.length_a   1.000
_cell.length_b   1.000
_cell.length_c   1.000
_cell.angle_alpha   90.00
_cell.angle_beta   90.00
_cell.angle_gamma   90.00
#
_symmetry.space_group_name_H-M   'P 1'
#
loop_
_entity.id
_entity.type
_entity.pdbx_description
1 polymer ?
#
loop_
_entity_poly.entity_id
_entity_poly.type
_entity_poly.pdbx_seq_one_letter_code
_entity_poly.pdbx_strand_id
1 'polypeptide(L)'
;QMSEITGIHAMNYAQPGYHARQSLNELVTLYIDQEKSKSVSRTIVFYDGINDVLDKCRVDNTGLGTEHEQQILSALAIKGSSPRVIFMPALALIRQVRNMFDRRLFNSGYICHDDLDRSDRIARSLVNDWRSADAVARQNGDRFIALLQPVSFLSRTKLDHLDLFREDWKEVARQYDAVYPAIRRYAGEVGFEFHDLSDVLDHNEFIYIDYAHSSPNGNEYVAQEIAKFLP
;
A
#
# COMPACT_ATOMS: atom_id res chain seq x y z
N GLN A 1 -15.81 -14.09 -0.26
CA GLN A 1 -15.41 -14.54 -1.61
C GLN A 1 -14.29 -15.58 -1.57
N MET A 2 -13.07 -15.28 -1.03
CA MET A 2 -11.96 -16.25 -1.02
C MET A 2 -12.34 -17.59 -0.40
N SER A 3 -12.96 -17.60 0.78
CA SER A 3 -13.38 -18.86 1.43
C SER A 3 -14.46 -19.61 0.64
N GLU A 4 -15.31 -18.90 -0.08
CA GLU A 4 -16.34 -19.52 -0.93
C GLU A 4 -15.74 -20.16 -2.19
N ILE A 5 -14.71 -19.52 -2.78
CA ILE A 5 -14.05 -20.02 -4.00
C ILE A 5 -13.14 -21.20 -3.69
N THR A 6 -12.38 -21.13 -2.59
CA THR A 6 -11.33 -22.11 -2.29
C THR A 6 -11.73 -23.19 -1.28
N GLY A 7 -12.79 -22.96 -0.50
CA GLY A 7 -13.12 -23.78 0.66
C GLY A 7 -12.14 -23.62 1.84
N ILE A 8 -11.13 -22.73 1.72
CA ILE A 8 -10.13 -22.45 2.74
C ILE A 8 -10.66 -21.37 3.67
N HIS A 9 -10.46 -21.52 4.97
CA HIS A 9 -10.80 -20.48 5.94
C HIS A 9 -9.85 -19.28 5.77
N ALA A 10 -10.38 -18.14 5.30
CA ALA A 10 -9.64 -16.92 5.10
C ALA A 10 -10.03 -15.87 6.15
N MET A 11 -9.03 -15.20 6.73
CA MET A 11 -9.20 -14.07 7.66
C MET A 11 -8.63 -12.81 7.02
N ASN A 12 -9.38 -11.70 7.11
CA ASN A 12 -8.96 -10.42 6.57
C ASN A 12 -8.50 -9.49 7.69
N TYR A 13 -7.24 -9.08 7.65
CA TYR A 13 -6.61 -8.12 8.57
C TYR A 13 -6.31 -6.77 7.89
N ALA A 14 -6.62 -6.64 6.59
CA ALA A 14 -6.35 -5.42 5.85
C ALA A 14 -7.23 -4.26 6.35
N GLN A 15 -6.65 -3.07 6.36
CA GLN A 15 -7.34 -1.82 6.65
C GLN A 15 -7.25 -0.88 5.44
N PRO A 16 -8.27 -0.05 5.19
CA PRO A 16 -8.22 0.95 4.13
C PRO A 16 -6.99 1.86 4.27
N GLY A 17 -6.26 2.07 3.17
CA GLY A 17 -5.11 2.96 3.15
C GLY A 17 -3.81 2.37 3.69
N TYR A 18 -3.76 1.08 4.05
CA TYR A 18 -2.52 0.45 4.51
C TYR A 18 -1.45 0.42 3.40
N HIS A 19 -0.21 0.63 3.83
CA HIS A 19 1.01 0.38 3.08
C HIS A 19 1.61 -0.96 3.52
N ALA A 20 2.52 -1.52 2.75
CA ALA A 20 3.20 -2.77 3.10
C ALA A 20 3.86 -2.74 4.49
N ARG A 21 4.39 -1.59 4.93
CA ARG A 21 4.94 -1.40 6.27
C ARG A 21 3.89 -1.61 7.38
N GLN A 22 2.66 -1.14 7.17
CA GLN A 22 1.58 -1.31 8.13
C GLN A 22 1.08 -2.75 8.13
N SER A 23 0.99 -3.39 6.96
CA SER A 23 0.70 -4.82 6.84
C SER A 23 1.74 -5.68 7.58
N LEU A 24 3.03 -5.32 7.50
CA LEU A 24 4.09 -5.98 8.26
C LEU A 24 3.93 -5.80 9.78
N ASN A 25 3.59 -4.59 10.24
CA ASN A 25 3.36 -4.33 11.66
C ASN A 25 2.17 -5.14 12.19
N GLU A 26 1.09 -5.24 11.41
CA GLU A 26 -0.08 -6.06 11.73
C GLU A 26 0.30 -7.54 11.84
N LEU A 27 1.08 -8.05 10.89
CA LEU A 27 1.58 -9.42 10.92
C LEU A 27 2.40 -9.72 12.18
N VAL A 28 3.29 -8.80 12.56
CA VAL A 28 4.10 -8.94 13.79
C VAL A 28 3.20 -8.98 15.02
N THR A 29 2.20 -8.08 15.09
CA THR A 29 1.23 -8.05 16.18
C THR A 29 0.44 -9.35 16.26
N LEU A 30 -0.02 -9.87 15.12
CA LEU A 30 -0.72 -11.15 15.03
C LEU A 30 0.10 -12.30 15.63
N TYR A 31 1.41 -12.34 15.39
CA TYR A 31 2.27 -13.39 15.94
C TYR A 31 2.59 -13.23 17.44
N ILE A 32 2.56 -11.99 17.94
CA ILE A 32 2.74 -11.71 19.38
C ILE A 32 1.48 -12.10 20.16
N ASP A 33 0.30 -11.78 19.62
CA ASP A 33 -0.97 -11.91 20.35
C ASP A 33 -1.58 -13.32 20.26
N GLN A 34 -1.21 -14.08 19.24
CA GLN A 34 -1.76 -15.42 19.04
C GLN A 34 -0.80 -16.53 19.51
N GLU A 35 -1.22 -17.25 20.54
CA GLU A 35 -0.63 -18.57 20.81
C GLU A 35 -0.89 -19.51 19.63
N LYS A 36 0.13 -19.73 18.83
CA LYS A 36 0.03 -20.60 17.67
C LYS A 36 -0.18 -22.04 18.12
N SER A 37 -1.29 -22.65 17.74
CA SER A 37 -1.37 -24.12 17.70
C SER A 37 -0.29 -24.62 16.74
N LYS A 38 0.68 -25.39 17.24
CA LYS A 38 1.84 -25.88 16.48
C LYS A 38 1.47 -26.77 15.27
N SER A 39 0.18 -27.08 15.09
CA SER A 39 -0.31 -28.03 14.08
C SER A 39 -0.88 -27.39 12.81
N VAL A 40 -1.01 -26.06 12.74
CA VAL A 40 -1.65 -25.38 11.60
C VAL A 40 -0.63 -24.50 10.89
N SER A 41 -0.31 -24.84 9.64
CA SER A 41 0.42 -23.96 8.73
C SER A 41 -0.55 -22.98 8.09
N ARG A 42 -0.20 -21.68 8.05
CA ARG A 42 -0.97 -20.62 7.44
C ARG A 42 -0.29 -20.13 6.17
N THR A 43 -1.07 -19.59 5.25
CA THR A 43 -0.57 -18.79 4.14
C THR A 43 -0.86 -17.33 4.43
N ILE A 44 0.18 -16.53 4.53
CA ILE A 44 0.11 -15.07 4.71
C ILE A 44 0.17 -14.43 3.34
N VAL A 45 -0.84 -13.64 3.01
CA VAL A 45 -0.94 -12.95 1.71
C VAL A 45 -0.90 -11.45 1.94
N PHE A 46 0.10 -10.78 1.37
CA PHE A 46 0.14 -9.33 1.28
C PHE A 46 -0.32 -8.89 -0.10
N TYR A 47 -1.21 -7.92 -0.13
CA TYR A 47 -1.79 -7.36 -1.34
C TYR A 47 -1.63 -5.84 -1.28
N ASP A 48 -0.49 -5.35 -1.77
CA ASP A 48 -0.02 -3.98 -1.56
C ASP A 48 0.44 -3.34 -2.89
N GLY A 49 0.77 -2.06 -2.85
CA GLY A 49 1.39 -1.31 -3.93
C GLY A 49 0.72 0.02 -4.21
N ILE A 50 -0.61 0.08 -4.26
CA ILE A 50 -1.35 1.30 -4.61
C ILE A 50 -1.03 2.43 -3.64
N ASN A 51 -1.23 2.21 -2.34
CA ASN A 51 -1.02 3.24 -1.32
C ASN A 51 0.46 3.59 -1.16
N ASP A 52 1.37 2.61 -1.29
CA ASP A 52 2.80 2.86 -1.24
C ASP A 52 3.25 3.84 -2.33
N VAL A 53 2.71 3.72 -3.56
CA VAL A 53 3.02 4.64 -4.64
C VAL A 53 2.35 5.99 -4.41
N LEU A 54 1.02 5.99 -4.15
CA LEU A 54 0.24 7.21 -4.05
C LEU A 54 0.81 8.17 -3.00
N ASP A 55 1.07 7.67 -1.80
CA ASP A 55 1.50 8.52 -0.69
C ASP A 55 3.00 8.84 -0.75
N LYS A 56 3.83 7.84 -1.08
CA LYS A 56 5.28 8.04 -1.05
C LYS A 56 5.82 8.83 -2.25
N CYS A 57 5.04 8.93 -3.35
CA CYS A 57 5.39 9.78 -4.49
C CYS A 57 5.03 11.26 -4.29
N ARG A 58 4.28 11.61 -3.26
CA ARG A 58 3.95 13.01 -2.97
C ARG A 58 5.19 13.80 -2.60
N VAL A 59 5.28 15.03 -3.08
CA VAL A 59 6.41 15.94 -2.79
C VAL A 59 6.56 16.22 -1.30
N ASP A 60 5.45 16.33 -0.57
CA ASP A 60 5.43 16.59 0.88
C ASP A 60 5.79 15.37 1.73
N ASN A 61 5.84 14.16 1.16
CA ASN A 61 6.29 12.96 1.85
C ASN A 61 7.82 12.77 1.70
N THR A 62 8.60 13.45 2.51
CA THR A 62 10.08 13.44 2.38
C THR A 62 10.74 12.18 2.93
N GLY A 63 10.08 11.44 3.84
CA GLY A 63 10.69 10.35 4.61
C GLY A 63 10.38 8.94 4.13
N LEU A 64 9.59 8.75 3.05
CA LEU A 64 9.07 7.46 2.59
C LEU A 64 8.29 6.68 3.66
N GLY A 65 7.98 7.31 4.78
CA GLY A 65 7.12 6.79 5.83
C GLY A 65 5.64 6.92 5.47
N THR A 66 4.79 6.27 6.25
CA THR A 66 3.36 6.52 6.16
C THR A 66 3.03 7.92 6.68
N GLU A 67 1.91 8.49 6.24
CA GLU A 67 1.48 9.81 6.72
C GLU A 67 1.38 9.84 8.27
N HIS A 68 0.91 8.75 8.88
CA HIS A 68 0.81 8.63 10.33
C HIS A 68 2.17 8.60 11.03
N GLU A 69 3.16 7.90 10.47
CA GLU A 69 4.53 7.88 11.00
C GLU A 69 5.14 9.28 10.98
N GLN A 70 4.98 10.02 9.90
CA GLN A 70 5.46 11.40 9.80
C GLN A 70 4.77 12.33 10.80
N GLN A 71 3.46 12.18 11.01
CA GLN A 71 2.72 12.93 12.01
C GLN A 71 3.21 12.62 13.44
N ILE A 72 3.45 11.34 13.75
CA ILE A 72 4.00 10.91 15.04
C ILE A 72 5.40 11.46 15.24
N LEU A 73 6.30 11.30 14.27
CA LEU A 73 7.67 11.79 14.36
C LEU A 73 7.71 13.32 14.54
N SER A 74 6.88 14.05 13.81
CA SER A 74 6.77 15.51 13.96
C SER A 74 6.25 15.91 15.35
N ALA A 75 5.28 15.16 15.89
CA ALA A 75 4.76 15.40 17.23
C ALA A 75 5.79 15.09 18.33
N LEU A 76 6.59 14.03 18.17
CA LEU A 76 7.68 13.67 19.07
C LEU A 76 8.82 14.70 19.04
N ALA A 77 9.20 15.17 17.85
CA ALA A 77 10.21 16.22 17.69
C ALA A 77 9.79 17.52 18.39
N ILE A 78 8.51 17.89 18.33
CA ILE A 78 7.97 19.05 19.07
C ILE A 78 8.04 18.83 20.59
N LYS A 79 7.74 17.62 21.08
CA LYS A 79 7.84 17.30 22.52
C LYS A 79 9.28 17.31 23.03
N GLY A 80 10.23 16.86 22.21
CA GLY A 80 11.66 16.85 22.57
C GLY A 80 12.31 18.25 22.60
N SER A 81 11.71 19.24 21.97
CA SER A 81 12.30 20.58 21.83
C SER A 81 11.73 21.66 22.76
N SER A 82 10.71 21.37 23.57
CA SER A 82 10.05 22.40 24.39
C SER A 82 9.75 21.96 25.84
N PRO A 83 10.32 22.67 26.85
CA PRO A 83 9.98 22.46 28.27
C PRO A 83 8.67 23.17 28.70
N ARG A 84 7.88 23.77 27.79
CA ARG A 84 6.74 24.60 28.19
C ARG A 84 5.42 24.13 27.57
N VAL A 85 4.75 23.24 28.29
CA VAL A 85 3.41 22.69 28.00
C VAL A 85 2.26 23.73 28.07
N ILE A 86 2.52 25.00 28.38
CA ILE A 86 1.49 26.01 28.69
C ILE A 86 0.77 26.59 27.45
N PHE A 87 1.28 26.38 26.25
CA PHE A 87 0.70 26.94 25.01
C PHE A 87 0.00 25.92 24.09
N MET A 88 -0.33 24.73 24.57
CA MET A 88 -0.94 23.68 23.76
C MET A 88 -2.23 24.09 23.00
N PRO A 89 -3.18 24.85 23.56
CA PRO A 89 -4.39 25.22 22.81
C PRO A 89 -4.10 26.17 21.64
N ALA A 90 -3.22 27.14 21.86
CA ALA A 90 -2.84 28.10 20.81
C ALA A 90 -2.03 27.42 19.68
N LEU A 91 -1.13 26.51 20.04
CA LEU A 91 -0.37 25.70 19.07
C LEU A 91 -1.28 24.73 18.31
N ALA A 92 -2.28 24.14 18.94
CA ALA A 92 -3.28 23.31 18.29
C ALA A 92 -4.13 24.14 17.30
N LEU A 93 -4.54 25.34 17.68
CA LEU A 93 -5.27 26.25 16.79
C LEU A 93 -4.42 26.72 15.60
N ILE A 94 -3.17 27.12 15.84
CA ILE A 94 -2.21 27.49 14.80
C ILE A 94 -1.98 26.32 13.85
N ARG A 95 -1.86 25.10 14.37
CA ARG A 95 -1.71 23.87 13.57
C ARG A 95 -2.96 23.58 12.74
N GLN A 96 -4.15 23.77 13.30
CA GLN A 96 -5.42 23.59 12.63
C GLN A 96 -5.63 24.64 11.50
N VAL A 97 -5.28 25.89 11.77
CA VAL A 97 -5.28 26.97 10.78
C VAL A 97 -4.23 26.68 9.70
N ARG A 98 -3.01 26.30 10.07
CA ARG A 98 -1.96 25.92 9.13
C ARG A 98 -2.40 24.72 8.26
N ASN A 99 -2.98 23.68 8.83
CA ASN A 99 -3.49 22.54 8.07
C ASN A 99 -4.65 22.91 7.12
N MET A 100 -5.48 23.89 7.50
CA MET A 100 -6.51 24.46 6.60
C MET A 100 -5.90 25.27 5.46
N PHE A 101 -4.82 26.03 5.72
CA PHE A 101 -4.08 26.76 4.69
C PHE A 101 -3.22 25.81 3.86
N ASP A 102 -2.54 24.84 4.46
CA ASP A 102 -1.73 23.83 3.78
C ASP A 102 -2.58 22.98 2.81
N ARG A 103 -3.82 22.62 3.18
CA ARG A 103 -4.77 21.95 2.26
C ARG A 103 -5.17 22.81 1.04
N ARG A 104 -5.03 24.13 1.11
CA ARG A 104 -5.35 25.04 0.00
C ARG A 104 -4.13 25.54 -0.78
N LEU A 105 -2.96 25.56 -0.14
CA LEU A 105 -1.72 26.10 -0.73
C LEU A 105 -0.77 25.02 -1.23
N PHE A 106 -0.87 23.81 -0.70
CA PHE A 106 -0.10 22.67 -1.14
C PHE A 106 -1.01 21.68 -1.88
N ASN A 107 -1.27 21.98 -3.12
CA ASN A 107 -1.36 20.94 -4.11
C ASN A 107 0.06 20.38 -4.22
N SER A 108 0.47 19.58 -3.24
CA SER A 108 1.77 18.94 -3.25
C SER A 108 1.74 17.98 -4.42
N GLY A 109 2.35 18.37 -5.53
CA GLY A 109 2.48 17.57 -6.73
C GLY A 109 3.14 16.22 -6.41
N TYR A 110 3.24 15.40 -7.40
CA TYR A 110 3.90 14.10 -7.34
C TYR A 110 5.26 14.21 -8.03
N ILE A 111 6.25 13.40 -7.63
CA ILE A 111 7.63 13.58 -8.08
C ILE A 111 8.29 12.29 -8.62
N CYS A 112 7.71 11.10 -8.39
CA CYS A 112 8.38 9.84 -8.75
C CYS A 112 8.67 9.72 -10.24
N HIS A 113 7.81 10.27 -11.10
CA HIS A 113 8.03 10.24 -12.54
C HIS A 113 9.28 11.03 -12.95
N ASP A 114 9.54 12.14 -12.28
CA ASP A 114 10.67 13.03 -12.57
C ASP A 114 11.90 12.73 -11.70
N ASP A 115 11.73 11.98 -10.61
CA ASP A 115 12.79 11.49 -9.70
C ASP A 115 12.82 9.95 -9.67
N LEU A 116 13.54 9.36 -10.62
CA LEU A 116 13.68 7.90 -10.72
C LEU A 116 14.41 7.29 -9.52
N ASP A 117 15.29 8.04 -8.86
CA ASP A 117 15.93 7.57 -7.63
C ASP A 117 14.91 7.43 -6.50
N ARG A 118 13.92 8.33 -6.45
CA ARG A 118 12.81 8.21 -5.51
C ARG A 118 11.95 7.00 -5.83
N SER A 119 11.61 6.80 -7.09
CA SER A 119 10.87 5.62 -7.55
C SER A 119 11.56 4.32 -7.14
N ASP A 120 12.87 4.24 -7.33
CA ASP A 120 13.70 3.12 -6.91
C ASP A 120 13.69 2.92 -5.38
N ARG A 121 13.82 4.00 -4.60
CA ARG A 121 13.77 3.91 -3.13
C ARG A 121 12.42 3.42 -2.63
N ILE A 122 11.31 3.88 -3.24
CA ILE A 122 9.96 3.43 -2.88
C ILE A 122 9.80 1.94 -3.18
N ALA A 123 10.18 1.50 -4.38
CA ALA A 123 10.10 0.11 -4.78
C ALA A 123 10.94 -0.80 -3.86
N ARG A 124 12.17 -0.39 -3.54
CA ARG A 124 13.03 -1.13 -2.59
C ARG A 124 12.43 -1.17 -1.18
N SER A 125 11.84 -0.07 -0.72
CA SER A 125 11.19 -0.02 0.60
C SER A 125 10.05 -1.04 0.67
N LEU A 126 9.16 -1.04 -0.33
CA LEU A 126 8.04 -1.98 -0.41
C LEU A 126 8.52 -3.43 -0.43
N VAL A 127 9.47 -3.76 -1.32
CA VAL A 127 10.01 -5.12 -1.44
C VAL A 127 10.76 -5.56 -0.19
N ASN A 128 11.43 -4.64 0.52
CA ASN A 128 12.06 -4.94 1.81
C ASN A 128 11.03 -5.21 2.91
N ASP A 129 9.87 -4.55 2.90
CA ASP A 129 8.78 -4.84 3.83
C ASP A 129 8.20 -6.24 3.56
N TRP A 130 7.99 -6.63 2.29
CA TRP A 130 7.61 -7.98 1.90
C TRP A 130 8.65 -9.02 2.30
N ARG A 131 9.94 -8.76 2.07
CA ARG A 131 11.02 -9.65 2.48
C ARG A 131 11.07 -9.85 4.00
N SER A 132 10.79 -8.80 4.75
CA SER A 132 10.70 -8.86 6.21
C SER A 132 9.50 -9.68 6.65
N ALA A 133 8.35 -9.52 5.99
CA ALA A 133 7.16 -10.31 6.24
C ALA A 133 7.37 -11.80 5.93
N ASP A 134 8.03 -12.13 4.81
CA ASP A 134 8.42 -13.50 4.47
C ASP A 134 9.32 -14.12 5.54
N ALA A 135 10.34 -13.39 6.00
CA ALA A 135 11.24 -13.88 7.05
C ALA A 135 10.48 -14.16 8.36
N VAL A 136 9.57 -13.25 8.76
CA VAL A 136 8.74 -13.43 9.96
C VAL A 136 7.78 -14.60 9.78
N ALA A 137 7.12 -14.74 8.64
CA ALA A 137 6.20 -15.85 8.36
C ALA A 137 6.93 -17.20 8.40
N ARG A 138 8.06 -17.34 7.69
CA ARG A 138 8.88 -18.55 7.66
C ARG A 138 9.39 -18.95 9.04
N GLN A 139 9.84 -17.98 9.84
CA GLN A 139 10.28 -18.23 11.23
C GLN A 139 9.15 -18.85 12.07
N ASN A 140 7.90 -18.53 11.72
CA ASN A 140 6.72 -19.10 12.36
C ASN A 140 6.19 -20.36 11.66
N GLY A 141 6.87 -20.88 10.63
CA GLY A 141 6.46 -22.07 9.86
C GLY A 141 5.23 -21.83 8.98
N ASP A 142 5.01 -20.58 8.56
CA ASP A 142 3.95 -20.17 7.65
C ASP A 142 4.53 -19.87 6.26
N ARG A 143 3.70 -19.97 5.21
CA ARG A 143 4.01 -19.54 3.85
C ARG A 143 3.69 -18.07 3.69
N PHE A 144 4.49 -17.34 2.91
CA PHE A 144 4.25 -15.94 2.56
C PHE A 144 4.10 -15.79 1.05
N ILE A 145 3.16 -14.96 0.64
CA ILE A 145 2.93 -14.58 -0.76
C ILE A 145 2.77 -13.07 -0.82
N ALA A 146 3.56 -12.40 -1.66
CA ALA A 146 3.38 -10.98 -1.99
C ALA A 146 2.66 -10.83 -3.33
N LEU A 147 1.65 -9.98 -3.36
CA LEU A 147 0.85 -9.68 -4.54
C LEU A 147 0.89 -8.18 -4.82
N LEU A 148 1.29 -7.80 -6.04
CA LEU A 148 1.23 -6.42 -6.49
C LEU A 148 -0.19 -6.10 -6.99
N GLN A 149 -0.81 -5.07 -6.41
CA GLN A 149 -2.19 -4.69 -6.69
C GLN A 149 -2.39 -4.17 -8.11
N PRO A 150 -3.52 -4.47 -8.77
CA PRO A 150 -3.93 -3.79 -10.00
C PRO A 150 -4.36 -2.35 -9.69
N VAL A 151 -4.08 -1.45 -10.63
CA VAL A 151 -4.53 -0.05 -10.59
C VAL A 151 -5.08 0.36 -11.94
N SER A 152 -6.16 1.13 -11.97
CA SER A 152 -6.84 1.46 -13.22
C SER A 152 -5.95 2.18 -14.23
N PHE A 153 -4.97 2.95 -13.77
CA PHE A 153 -4.04 3.68 -14.62
C PHE A 153 -3.15 2.79 -15.50
N LEU A 154 -2.89 1.55 -15.07
CA LEU A 154 -2.09 0.57 -15.81
C LEU A 154 -2.95 -0.48 -16.50
N SER A 155 -4.26 -0.49 -16.25
CA SER A 155 -5.20 -1.47 -16.77
C SER A 155 -5.65 -1.13 -18.20
N ARG A 156 -5.99 -2.16 -18.97
CA ARG A 156 -6.58 -2.06 -20.31
C ARG A 156 -8.11 -2.25 -20.32
N THR A 157 -8.73 -2.24 -19.17
CA THR A 157 -10.19 -2.38 -19.04
C THR A 157 -10.94 -1.13 -19.48
N LYS A 158 -12.28 -1.18 -19.53
CA LYS A 158 -13.11 0.00 -19.82
C LYS A 158 -13.11 0.96 -18.64
N LEU A 159 -12.67 2.19 -18.88
CA LEU A 159 -12.56 3.24 -17.86
C LEU A 159 -13.37 4.50 -18.21
N ASP A 160 -14.21 4.46 -19.26
CA ASP A 160 -14.93 5.63 -19.78
C ASP A 160 -15.89 6.26 -18.76
N HIS A 161 -16.32 5.49 -17.76
CA HIS A 161 -17.18 5.96 -16.67
C HIS A 161 -16.42 6.66 -15.55
N LEU A 162 -15.08 6.60 -15.55
CA LEU A 162 -14.22 7.26 -14.57
C LEU A 162 -13.65 8.54 -15.19
N ASP A 163 -13.73 9.64 -14.47
CA ASP A 163 -13.13 10.92 -14.90
C ASP A 163 -11.61 10.93 -14.65
N LEU A 164 -10.89 9.94 -15.21
CA LEU A 164 -9.44 9.78 -15.08
C LEU A 164 -8.64 10.62 -16.08
N PHE A 165 -9.32 11.36 -16.98
CA PHE A 165 -8.67 12.19 -18.01
C PHE A 165 -8.32 13.60 -17.52
N ARG A 166 -8.69 13.97 -16.30
CA ARG A 166 -8.29 15.24 -15.69
C ARG A 166 -6.78 15.29 -15.49
N GLU A 167 -6.20 16.47 -15.60
CA GLU A 167 -4.74 16.66 -15.52
C GLU A 167 -4.15 16.18 -14.18
N ASP A 168 -4.88 16.36 -13.08
CA ASP A 168 -4.48 15.88 -11.77
C ASP A 168 -4.37 14.33 -11.71
N TRP A 169 -5.27 13.60 -12.38
CA TRP A 169 -5.19 12.14 -12.47
C TRP A 169 -4.11 11.64 -13.42
N LYS A 170 -3.81 12.37 -14.49
CA LYS A 170 -2.67 12.05 -15.37
C LYS A 170 -1.33 12.16 -14.62
N GLU A 171 -1.22 13.17 -13.77
CA GLU A 171 -0.05 13.33 -12.89
C GLU A 171 0.12 12.11 -11.97
N VAL A 172 -0.98 11.65 -11.33
CA VAL A 172 -0.97 10.45 -10.47
C VAL A 172 -0.62 9.19 -11.28
N ALA A 173 -1.20 9.01 -12.47
CA ALA A 173 -0.95 7.86 -13.34
C ALA A 173 0.55 7.68 -13.65
N ARG A 174 1.24 8.78 -13.98
CA ARG A 174 2.68 8.77 -14.27
C ARG A 174 3.55 8.25 -13.13
N GLN A 175 3.08 8.33 -11.88
CA GLN A 175 3.82 7.82 -10.73
C GLN A 175 3.82 6.28 -10.74
N TYR A 176 2.68 5.66 -11.09
CA TYR A 176 2.59 4.21 -11.21
C TYR A 176 3.41 3.68 -12.37
N ASP A 177 3.43 4.39 -13.51
CA ASP A 177 4.30 4.08 -14.65
C ASP A 177 5.79 4.07 -14.26
N ALA A 178 6.21 4.93 -13.34
CA ALA A 178 7.58 5.00 -12.88
C ALA A 178 7.93 3.93 -11.82
N VAL A 179 7.04 3.68 -10.86
CA VAL A 179 7.37 2.86 -9.67
C VAL A 179 7.07 1.37 -9.88
N TYR A 180 5.98 0.99 -10.55
CA TYR A 180 5.60 -0.41 -10.72
C TYR A 180 6.66 -1.26 -11.45
N PRO A 181 7.31 -0.79 -12.53
CA PRO A 181 8.41 -1.52 -13.14
C PRO A 181 9.58 -1.77 -12.18
N ALA A 182 9.88 -0.80 -11.31
CA ALA A 182 10.93 -0.96 -10.31
C ALA A 182 10.54 -1.98 -9.24
N ILE A 183 9.27 -2.01 -8.78
CA ILE A 183 8.76 -3.04 -7.85
C ILE A 183 8.94 -4.42 -8.45
N ARG A 184 8.49 -4.64 -9.70
CA ARG A 184 8.63 -5.93 -10.42
C ARG A 184 10.08 -6.39 -10.49
N ARG A 185 10.98 -5.47 -10.83
CA ARG A 185 12.41 -5.77 -10.92
C ARG A 185 12.96 -6.23 -9.58
N TYR A 186 12.74 -5.48 -8.50
CA TYR A 186 13.27 -5.83 -7.18
C TYR A 186 12.59 -7.07 -6.58
N ALA A 187 11.29 -7.25 -6.79
CA ALA A 187 10.59 -8.44 -6.34
C ALA A 187 11.07 -9.72 -7.06
N GLY A 188 11.44 -9.60 -8.34
CA GLY A 188 12.03 -10.72 -9.10
C GLY A 188 13.44 -11.11 -8.67
N GLU A 189 14.16 -10.25 -7.95
CA GLU A 189 15.53 -10.49 -7.46
C GLU A 189 15.55 -11.15 -6.07
N VAL A 190 14.41 -11.20 -5.37
CA VAL A 190 14.31 -11.75 -4.01
C VAL A 190 13.70 -13.16 -3.98
N GLY A 191 14.09 -13.94 -2.98
CA GLY A 191 13.75 -15.36 -2.93
C GLY A 191 12.41 -15.71 -2.24
N PHE A 192 11.47 -14.78 -2.14
CA PHE A 192 10.10 -15.05 -1.67
C PHE A 192 9.11 -15.19 -2.83
N GLU A 193 7.95 -15.74 -2.57
CA GLU A 193 6.90 -15.91 -3.57
C GLU A 193 6.22 -14.57 -3.87
N PHE A 194 6.29 -14.16 -5.15
CA PHE A 194 5.74 -12.90 -5.65
C PHE A 194 4.91 -13.13 -6.90
N HIS A 195 3.74 -12.52 -6.97
CA HIS A 195 2.91 -12.48 -8.17
C HIS A 195 2.47 -11.04 -8.47
N ASP A 196 2.61 -10.67 -9.73
CA ASP A 196 2.12 -9.39 -10.24
C ASP A 196 0.67 -9.57 -10.71
N LEU A 197 -0.26 -8.90 -10.04
CA LEU A 197 -1.69 -8.91 -10.40
C LEU A 197 -2.11 -7.63 -11.12
N SER A 198 -1.18 -6.82 -11.60
CA SER A 198 -1.50 -5.51 -12.18
C SER A 198 -2.36 -5.56 -13.45
N ASP A 199 -2.41 -6.71 -14.13
CA ASP A 199 -3.21 -6.98 -15.32
C ASP A 199 -4.44 -7.89 -15.08
N VAL A 200 -4.64 -8.34 -13.84
CA VAL A 200 -5.73 -9.29 -13.50
C VAL A 200 -7.12 -8.73 -13.82
N LEU A 201 -7.26 -7.43 -13.90
CA LEU A 201 -8.50 -6.72 -14.22
C LEU A 201 -8.58 -6.23 -15.67
N ASP A 202 -7.70 -6.71 -16.56
CA ASP A 202 -7.68 -6.37 -17.99
C ASP A 202 -8.80 -7.09 -18.77
N HIS A 203 -10.04 -6.79 -18.42
CA HIS A 203 -11.25 -7.30 -19.05
C HIS A 203 -12.01 -6.19 -19.79
N ASN A 204 -12.74 -6.53 -20.85
CA ASN A 204 -13.53 -5.56 -21.61
C ASN A 204 -14.86 -5.19 -20.90
N GLU A 205 -14.78 -4.82 -19.62
CA GLU A 205 -15.90 -4.55 -18.74
C GLU A 205 -15.64 -3.30 -17.87
N PHE A 206 -16.69 -2.75 -17.25
CA PHE A 206 -16.58 -1.68 -16.24
C PHE A 206 -16.30 -2.29 -14.88
N ILE A 207 -15.02 -2.51 -14.56
CA ILE A 207 -14.59 -3.23 -13.36
C ILE A 207 -14.22 -2.30 -12.21
N TYR A 208 -13.61 -1.16 -12.50
CA TYR A 208 -13.21 -0.21 -11.47
C TYR A 208 -14.35 0.72 -11.04
N ILE A 209 -14.41 1.03 -9.75
CA ILE A 209 -15.31 2.03 -9.15
C ILE A 209 -14.64 3.41 -9.15
N ASP A 210 -13.34 3.43 -8.90
CA ASP A 210 -12.44 4.57 -9.01
C ASP A 210 -11.06 4.11 -9.48
N TYR A 211 -10.02 4.92 -9.32
CA TYR A 211 -8.66 4.58 -9.80
C TYR A 211 -8.04 3.35 -9.11
N ALA A 212 -8.49 3.00 -7.90
CA ALA A 212 -7.90 1.98 -7.05
C ALA A 212 -8.86 0.83 -6.69
N HIS A 213 -10.15 1.14 -6.57
CA HIS A 213 -11.13 0.18 -6.07
C HIS A 213 -11.87 -0.51 -7.21
N SER A 214 -11.95 -1.83 -7.12
CA SER A 214 -12.71 -2.65 -8.07
C SER A 214 -14.13 -2.93 -7.58
N SER A 215 -15.03 -3.17 -8.52
CA SER A 215 -16.39 -3.63 -8.28
C SER A 215 -16.40 -5.04 -7.66
N PRO A 216 -17.57 -5.54 -7.19
CA PRO A 216 -17.69 -6.91 -6.72
C PRO A 216 -17.20 -7.95 -7.74
N ASN A 217 -17.48 -7.77 -9.04
CA ASN A 217 -16.98 -8.64 -10.10
C ASN A 217 -15.45 -8.58 -10.22
N GLY A 218 -14.87 -7.37 -10.14
CA GLY A 218 -13.41 -7.22 -10.13
C GLY A 218 -12.75 -7.90 -8.93
N ASN A 219 -13.36 -7.78 -7.75
CA ASN A 219 -12.90 -8.50 -6.57
C ASN A 219 -12.99 -10.03 -6.72
N GLU A 220 -13.96 -10.52 -7.50
CA GLU A 220 -14.07 -11.95 -7.80
C GLU A 220 -12.94 -12.41 -8.72
N TYR A 221 -12.58 -11.65 -9.77
CA TYR A 221 -11.43 -11.95 -10.63
C TYR A 221 -10.13 -12.00 -9.83
N VAL A 222 -9.89 -11.01 -8.96
CA VAL A 222 -8.73 -11.00 -8.06
C VAL A 222 -8.74 -12.23 -7.16
N ALA A 223 -9.88 -12.57 -6.55
CA ALA A 223 -9.99 -13.73 -5.66
C ALA A 223 -9.74 -15.06 -6.41
N GLN A 224 -10.25 -15.21 -7.62
CA GLN A 224 -10.00 -16.38 -8.46
C GLN A 224 -8.52 -16.51 -8.83
N GLU A 225 -7.84 -15.40 -9.12
CA GLU A 225 -6.42 -15.41 -9.42
C GLU A 225 -5.60 -15.81 -8.19
N ILE A 226 -5.87 -15.21 -7.02
CA ILE A 226 -5.21 -15.56 -5.77
C ILE A 226 -5.44 -17.03 -5.41
N ALA A 227 -6.62 -17.56 -5.67
CA ALA A 227 -6.95 -18.97 -5.41
C ALA A 227 -6.01 -19.96 -6.11
N LYS A 228 -5.43 -19.58 -7.26
CA LYS A 228 -4.48 -20.45 -7.99
C LYS A 228 -3.15 -20.65 -7.26
N PHE A 229 -2.81 -19.74 -6.35
CA PHE A 229 -1.57 -19.76 -5.58
C PHE A 229 -1.74 -20.40 -4.19
N LEU A 230 -2.97 -20.66 -3.79
CA LEU A 230 -3.28 -21.28 -2.50
C LEU A 230 -3.22 -22.82 -2.60
N PRO A 231 -2.99 -23.52 -1.46
CA PRO A 231 -2.94 -24.98 -1.44
C PRO A 231 -4.27 -25.65 -1.73
#